data_bb14f97dfeb19a47fc8da0ae01f31ffb
#
_entry.id   bb14f97dfeb19a47fc8da0ae01f31ffb
#
_cell.length_a   1.000
_cell.length_b   1.000
_cell.length_c   1.000
_cell.angle_alpha   90.00
_cell.angle_beta   90.00
_cell.angle_gamma   90.00
#
_symmetry.space_group_name_H-M   'P 1'
#
loop_
_entity.id
_entity.type
_entity.pdbx_description
1 polymer ?
#
loop_
_entity_poly.entity_id
_entity_poly.type
_entity_poly.pdbx_seq_one_letter_code
_entity_poly.pdbx_strand_id
1 'polypeptide(L)'
;MTKAVFTTKSSSAYDDLPEIRYHFPKTYLNQVSKAVGDWVVYYEPRRATIEPGSRGGAQVYFAMARLDRIVSDVSREDHYYAEVSQFLQFVRPVPFKEGSSYYEAGLEKSDGSTNRGAFGRAVRNITDAEFDRIWLTGFGHVIGLEQRLRPSPEIPEEPMRPITGFSEGQSAFNYSDEPQEQDRRIVEHLISRPFRDRAFSAAVKDAYGDTCAMSGIRIINGGGRSEVQAAHIRPVEHRGPDSVRNGMALSGTLHWMFDRGLISVDDDYSLLLARDRLPDSIDRLLGGNTKLLLPKRPDLWPHTQFLAWHRSEIFNG
;
A
#
# COMPACT_ATOMS: atom_id res chain seq x y z
N MET A 1 7.38 8.47 -20.08
CA MET A 1 6.12 7.68 -20.15
C MET A 1 5.07 8.48 -19.36
N THR A 2 3.79 8.23 -19.54
CA THR A 2 2.74 9.04 -18.91
C THR A 2 2.10 8.24 -17.77
N LYS A 3 2.13 8.76 -16.57
CA LYS A 3 1.49 8.13 -15.40
C LYS A 3 0.00 8.48 -15.34
N ALA A 4 -0.77 7.74 -14.54
CA ALA A 4 -2.21 7.99 -14.43
C ALA A 4 -2.72 7.93 -13.00
N VAL A 5 -3.82 8.63 -12.74
CA VAL A 5 -4.63 8.51 -11.54
C VAL A 5 -5.89 7.72 -11.87
N PHE A 6 -6.16 6.66 -11.13
CA PHE A 6 -7.37 5.85 -11.21
C PHE A 6 -8.29 6.20 -10.04
N THR A 7 -9.49 6.65 -10.34
CA THR A 7 -10.49 6.98 -9.32
C THR A 7 -11.29 5.74 -8.96
N THR A 8 -11.19 5.27 -7.73
CA THR A 8 -11.92 4.11 -7.23
C THR A 8 -12.99 4.52 -6.24
N LYS A 9 -14.14 3.84 -6.27
CA LYS A 9 -15.23 4.00 -5.30
C LYS A 9 -15.46 2.66 -4.61
N SER A 10 -15.48 2.63 -3.30
CA SER A 10 -15.73 1.42 -2.51
C SER A 10 -17.13 0.80 -2.71
N SER A 11 -18.06 1.51 -3.34
CA SER A 11 -19.40 1.05 -3.72
C SER A 11 -19.63 1.18 -5.23
N SER A 12 -18.63 0.86 -6.03
CA SER A 12 -18.71 0.95 -7.48
C SER A 12 -19.58 -0.17 -8.05
N ALA A 13 -20.34 0.13 -9.11
CA ALA A 13 -20.98 -0.88 -9.96
C ALA A 13 -19.96 -1.63 -10.85
N TYR A 14 -18.69 -1.32 -10.72
CA TYR A 14 -17.57 -1.93 -11.40
C TYR A 14 -16.95 -3.00 -10.49
N ASP A 15 -16.49 -4.09 -11.10
CA ASP A 15 -15.76 -5.17 -10.42
C ASP A 15 -14.29 -4.75 -10.21
N ASP A 16 -14.10 -3.71 -9.40
CA ASP A 16 -12.79 -3.19 -9.06
C ASP A 16 -12.18 -3.97 -7.88
N LEU A 17 -11.05 -4.57 -8.11
CA LEU A 17 -10.13 -4.99 -7.07
C LEU A 17 -8.81 -4.24 -7.28
N PRO A 18 -8.64 -3.05 -6.70
CA PRO A 18 -7.53 -2.15 -7.00
C PRO A 18 -6.16 -2.79 -6.89
N GLU A 19 -6.04 -3.83 -6.07
CA GLU A 19 -4.85 -4.60 -5.85
C GLU A 19 -4.44 -5.47 -7.04
N ILE A 20 -5.39 -5.80 -7.92
CA ILE A 20 -5.21 -6.75 -9.04
C ILE A 20 -5.63 -6.14 -10.37
N ARG A 21 -6.78 -5.41 -10.39
CA ARG A 21 -7.36 -4.89 -11.62
C ARG A 21 -8.24 -3.67 -11.37
N TYR A 22 -8.30 -2.79 -12.36
CA TYR A 22 -9.20 -1.63 -12.40
C TYR A 22 -10.12 -1.74 -13.60
N HIS A 23 -11.44 -1.68 -13.39
CA HIS A 23 -12.46 -1.81 -14.44
C HIS A 23 -12.89 -0.44 -14.96
N PHE A 24 -12.87 -0.25 -16.27
CA PHE A 24 -13.17 1.05 -16.88
C PHE A 24 -13.83 0.93 -18.26
N PRO A 25 -14.68 1.93 -18.66
CA PRO A 25 -15.29 1.95 -19.98
C PRO A 25 -14.32 2.45 -21.05
N LYS A 26 -14.58 2.12 -22.30
CA LYS A 26 -13.83 2.47 -23.52
C LYS A 26 -13.48 3.96 -23.63
N THR A 27 -14.30 4.84 -23.06
CA THR A 27 -14.04 6.29 -23.05
C THR A 27 -12.69 6.68 -22.44
N TYR A 28 -12.12 5.84 -21.55
CA TYR A 28 -10.82 6.05 -20.92
C TYR A 28 -9.70 5.21 -21.52
N LEU A 29 -9.96 4.41 -22.56
CA LEU A 29 -8.96 3.49 -23.13
C LEU A 29 -7.69 4.21 -23.56
N ASN A 30 -7.79 5.38 -24.20
CA ASN A 30 -6.64 6.16 -24.63
C ASN A 30 -5.80 6.67 -23.43
N GLN A 31 -6.45 7.12 -22.35
CA GLN A 31 -5.75 7.60 -21.15
C GLN A 31 -5.02 6.46 -20.44
N VAL A 32 -5.69 5.30 -20.31
CA VAL A 32 -5.10 4.12 -19.66
C VAL A 32 -3.97 3.55 -20.49
N SER A 33 -4.11 3.47 -21.83
CA SER A 33 -3.09 2.94 -22.73
C SER A 33 -1.76 3.70 -22.65
N LYS A 34 -1.80 5.02 -22.40
CA LYS A 34 -0.59 5.83 -22.23
C LYS A 34 0.23 5.48 -21.00
N ALA A 35 -0.39 4.85 -20.00
CA ALA A 35 0.23 4.48 -18.73
C ALA A 35 0.63 2.99 -18.67
N VAL A 36 0.39 2.21 -19.73
CA VAL A 36 0.81 0.80 -19.76
C VAL A 36 2.33 0.68 -19.65
N GLY A 37 2.78 -0.18 -18.72
CA GLY A 37 4.18 -0.38 -18.39
C GLY A 37 4.74 0.64 -17.39
N ASP A 38 3.92 1.58 -16.90
CA ASP A 38 4.31 2.60 -15.94
C ASP A 38 3.43 2.57 -14.68
N TRP A 39 3.64 3.50 -13.76
CA TRP A 39 2.96 3.58 -12.48
C TRP A 39 1.62 4.33 -12.57
N VAL A 40 0.66 3.86 -11.77
CA VAL A 40 -0.62 4.53 -11.54
C VAL A 40 -0.80 4.79 -10.05
N VAL A 41 -1.57 5.85 -9.73
CA VAL A 41 -1.97 6.21 -8.36
C VAL A 41 -3.46 6.02 -8.22
N TYR A 42 -3.90 5.45 -7.11
CA TYR A 42 -5.32 5.31 -6.78
C TYR A 42 -5.81 6.48 -5.95
N TYR A 43 -6.95 7.04 -6.36
CA TYR A 43 -7.61 8.16 -5.71
C TYR A 43 -9.01 7.77 -5.22
N GLU A 44 -9.32 8.06 -3.96
CA GLU A 44 -10.65 7.91 -3.38
C GLU A 44 -11.41 9.24 -3.49
N PRO A 45 -12.53 9.33 -4.28
CA PRO A 45 -13.30 10.54 -4.42
C PRO A 45 -14.22 10.77 -3.20
N ARG A 46 -14.78 11.97 -3.09
CA ARG A 46 -15.82 12.26 -2.10
C ARG A 46 -17.04 11.37 -2.34
N ARG A 47 -17.55 10.74 -1.29
CA ARG A 47 -18.80 9.98 -1.35
C ARG A 47 -20.01 10.94 -1.32
N ALA A 48 -20.99 10.67 -2.17
CA ALA A 48 -22.23 11.47 -2.22
C ALA A 48 -23.18 11.15 -1.06
N THR A 49 -23.09 9.96 -0.47
CA THR A 49 -23.94 9.47 0.61
C THR A 49 -23.09 9.10 1.81
N ILE A 50 -23.41 9.65 2.97
CA ILE A 50 -22.82 9.23 4.25
C ILE A 50 -23.72 8.13 4.77
N GLU A 51 -23.31 6.87 4.64
CA GLU A 51 -23.92 5.78 5.40
C GLU A 51 -23.62 6.02 6.90
N PRO A 52 -24.57 5.75 7.80
CA PRO A 52 -24.33 5.87 9.23
C PRO A 52 -23.11 5.02 9.63
N GLY A 53 -22.06 5.68 10.14
CA GLY A 53 -20.80 5.02 10.51
C GLY A 53 -19.70 5.02 9.44
N SER A 54 -19.98 5.41 8.18
CA SER A 54 -18.94 5.61 7.17
C SER A 54 -18.43 7.07 7.20
N ARG A 55 -17.12 7.26 7.32
CA ARG A 55 -16.51 8.55 6.97
C ARG A 55 -16.70 8.74 5.48
N GLY A 56 -17.37 9.83 5.05
CA GLY A 56 -17.48 10.19 3.63
C GLY A 56 -16.11 10.14 2.97
N GLY A 57 -16.03 9.79 1.66
CA GLY A 57 -14.78 9.60 0.94
C GLY A 57 -13.76 10.70 1.24
N ALA A 58 -12.55 10.29 1.56
CA ALA A 58 -11.56 11.19 2.16
C ALA A 58 -10.94 12.18 1.16
N GLN A 59 -11.20 12.01 -0.15
CA GLN A 59 -10.58 12.79 -1.23
C GLN A 59 -9.04 12.71 -1.18
N VAL A 60 -8.52 11.49 -1.15
CA VAL A 60 -7.11 11.21 -0.96
C VAL A 60 -6.57 10.23 -2.01
N TYR A 61 -5.29 10.34 -2.31
CA TYR A 61 -4.53 9.26 -2.93
C TYR A 61 -4.14 8.27 -1.82
N PHE A 62 -4.36 6.97 -2.07
CA PHE A 62 -4.19 5.98 -1.01
C PHE A 62 -3.25 4.81 -1.37
N ALA A 63 -2.94 4.62 -2.67
CA ALA A 63 -2.07 3.55 -3.12
C ALA A 63 -1.47 3.87 -4.50
N MET A 64 -0.46 3.10 -4.87
CA MET A 64 0.07 3.06 -6.22
C MET A 64 0.21 1.61 -6.70
N ALA A 65 0.26 1.41 -8.03
CA ALA A 65 0.54 0.11 -8.63
C ALA A 65 1.21 0.29 -9.99
N ARG A 66 1.80 -0.78 -10.51
CA ARG A 66 2.28 -0.82 -11.89
C ARG A 66 1.18 -1.32 -12.80
N LEU A 67 0.89 -0.61 -13.88
CA LEU A 67 -0.06 -1.05 -14.90
C LEU A 67 0.65 -1.95 -15.90
N ASP A 68 0.32 -3.25 -15.90
CA ASP A 68 1.00 -4.24 -16.72
C ASP A 68 0.39 -4.31 -18.12
N ARG A 69 -0.94 -4.43 -18.21
CA ARG A 69 -1.66 -4.59 -19.48
C ARG A 69 -3.14 -4.23 -19.38
N ILE A 70 -3.78 -4.11 -20.55
CA ILE A 70 -5.21 -3.90 -20.68
C ILE A 70 -5.81 -5.16 -21.33
N VAL A 71 -6.91 -5.64 -20.77
CA VAL A 71 -7.69 -6.76 -21.32
C VAL A 71 -9.15 -6.35 -21.48
N SER A 72 -9.83 -6.88 -22.50
CA SER A 72 -11.27 -6.64 -22.71
C SER A 72 -12.09 -7.39 -21.66
N ASP A 73 -13.16 -6.79 -21.18
CA ASP A 73 -14.16 -7.48 -20.38
C ASP A 73 -15.06 -8.33 -21.31
N VAL A 74 -14.97 -9.66 -21.16
CA VAL A 74 -15.78 -10.59 -21.97
C VAL A 74 -17.26 -10.59 -21.57
N SER A 75 -17.58 -10.09 -20.39
CA SER A 75 -18.95 -10.04 -19.85
C SER A 75 -19.67 -8.73 -20.16
N ARG A 76 -18.93 -7.68 -20.54
CA ARG A 76 -19.49 -6.33 -20.74
C ARG A 76 -18.85 -5.64 -21.94
N GLU A 77 -19.63 -5.43 -22.98
CA GLU A 77 -19.19 -4.74 -24.19
C GLU A 77 -18.67 -3.32 -23.88
N ASP A 78 -17.64 -2.87 -24.61
CA ASP A 78 -16.99 -1.57 -24.45
C ASP A 78 -16.41 -1.30 -23.04
N HIS A 79 -16.10 -2.36 -22.29
CA HIS A 79 -15.40 -2.28 -20.99
C HIS A 79 -14.10 -3.07 -20.99
N TYR A 80 -13.18 -2.64 -20.15
CA TYR A 80 -11.81 -3.15 -20.09
C TYR A 80 -11.36 -3.24 -18.65
N TYR A 81 -10.41 -4.16 -18.40
CA TYR A 81 -9.65 -4.23 -17.16
C TYR A 81 -8.21 -3.74 -17.41
N ALA A 82 -7.74 -2.83 -16.59
CA ALA A 82 -6.34 -2.53 -16.42
C ALA A 82 -5.80 -3.50 -15.35
N GLU A 83 -5.02 -4.50 -15.77
CA GLU A 83 -4.38 -5.42 -14.84
C GLU A 83 -3.12 -4.77 -14.27
N VAL A 84 -2.98 -4.86 -12.95
CA VAL A 84 -1.89 -4.22 -12.20
C VAL A 84 -1.10 -5.23 -11.39
N SER A 85 0.14 -4.89 -11.15
CA SER A 85 1.04 -5.59 -10.22
C SER A 85 1.71 -4.60 -9.28
N GLN A 86 2.51 -5.12 -8.35
CA GLN A 86 3.28 -4.31 -7.40
C GLN A 86 2.42 -3.26 -6.68
N PHE A 87 1.16 -3.60 -6.38
CA PHE A 87 0.29 -2.72 -5.61
C PHE A 87 0.92 -2.43 -4.25
N LEU A 88 0.96 -1.15 -3.89
CA LEU A 88 1.53 -0.69 -2.65
C LEU A 88 0.65 0.40 -2.04
N GLN A 89 0.09 0.11 -0.87
CA GLN A 89 -0.75 1.05 -0.14
C GLN A 89 0.12 2.12 0.54
N PHE A 90 -0.29 3.38 0.47
CA PHE A 90 0.40 4.47 1.18
C PHE A 90 0.24 4.31 2.69
N VAL A 91 1.32 4.49 3.42
CA VAL A 91 1.31 4.50 4.89
C VAL A 91 0.43 5.64 5.42
N ARG A 92 0.45 6.78 4.71
CA ARG A 92 -0.45 7.90 4.96
C ARG A 92 -1.16 8.29 3.68
N PRO A 93 -2.52 8.26 3.65
CA PRO A 93 -3.25 8.78 2.53
C PRO A 93 -2.91 10.26 2.28
N VAL A 94 -2.70 10.63 1.03
CA VAL A 94 -2.28 11.97 0.61
C VAL A 94 -3.52 12.75 0.16
N PRO A 95 -3.87 13.89 0.76
CA PRO A 95 -4.99 14.69 0.31
C PRO A 95 -4.73 15.23 -1.11
N PHE A 96 -5.79 15.48 -1.90
CA PHE A 96 -5.63 15.97 -3.27
C PHE A 96 -4.97 17.36 -3.36
N LYS A 97 -4.94 18.08 -2.24
CA LYS A 97 -4.24 19.37 -2.08
C LYS A 97 -3.81 19.59 -0.64
N GLU A 98 -2.77 20.36 -0.46
CA GLU A 98 -2.30 20.89 0.82
C GLU A 98 -2.37 22.42 0.82
N GLY A 99 -3.21 22.99 1.69
CA GLY A 99 -3.51 24.42 1.66
C GLY A 99 -4.10 24.84 0.30
N SER A 100 -3.40 25.71 -0.41
CA SER A 100 -3.74 26.16 -1.77
C SER A 100 -3.06 25.32 -2.88
N SER A 101 -2.11 24.45 -2.58
CA SER A 101 -1.31 23.72 -3.58
C SER A 101 -1.96 22.38 -3.93
N TYR A 102 -2.26 22.17 -5.20
CA TYR A 102 -2.78 20.92 -5.75
C TYR A 102 -1.64 19.98 -6.13
N TYR A 103 -1.84 18.66 -5.92
CA TYR A 103 -0.91 17.64 -6.38
C TYR A 103 -0.99 17.41 -7.89
N GLU A 104 -2.20 17.49 -8.47
CA GLU A 104 -2.42 17.47 -9.92
C GLU A 104 -2.74 18.90 -10.42
N ALA A 105 -1.93 19.46 -11.31
CA ALA A 105 -2.15 20.79 -11.87
C ALA A 105 -3.50 20.91 -12.59
N GLY A 106 -3.95 19.82 -13.24
CA GLY A 106 -5.24 19.78 -13.92
C GLY A 106 -6.46 19.92 -13.00
N LEU A 107 -6.30 19.78 -11.67
CA LEU A 107 -7.38 19.99 -10.69
C LEU A 107 -7.53 21.45 -10.25
N GLU A 108 -6.63 22.31 -10.63
CA GLU A 108 -6.67 23.75 -10.38
C GLU A 108 -7.11 24.51 -11.63
N LYS A 109 -7.97 25.51 -11.46
CA LYS A 109 -8.32 26.46 -12.50
C LYS A 109 -7.38 27.69 -12.45
N SER A 110 -7.42 28.51 -13.50
CA SER A 110 -6.65 29.77 -13.58
C SER A 110 -6.96 30.77 -12.46
N ASP A 111 -8.13 30.66 -11.83
CA ASP A 111 -8.56 31.48 -10.70
C ASP A 111 -8.19 30.88 -9.33
N GLY A 112 -7.43 29.78 -9.29
CA GLY A 112 -7.04 29.04 -8.09
C GLY A 112 -8.14 28.14 -7.51
N SER A 113 -9.36 28.15 -8.10
CA SER A 113 -10.46 27.30 -7.65
C SER A 113 -10.34 25.87 -8.18
N THR A 114 -11.02 24.93 -7.51
CA THR A 114 -10.99 23.51 -7.89
C THR A 114 -11.73 23.27 -9.22
N ASN A 115 -11.10 22.59 -10.15
CA ASN A 115 -11.70 22.15 -11.41
C ASN A 115 -12.57 20.92 -11.19
N ARG A 116 -13.86 21.13 -10.90
CA ARG A 116 -14.82 20.03 -10.63
C ARG A 116 -15.00 19.09 -11.82
N GLY A 117 -14.86 19.56 -13.07
CA GLY A 117 -14.94 18.73 -14.27
C GLY A 117 -13.78 17.73 -14.38
N ALA A 118 -12.56 18.15 -14.03
CA ALA A 118 -11.40 17.26 -13.97
C ALA A 118 -11.55 16.23 -12.83
N PHE A 119 -12.07 16.64 -11.68
CA PHE A 119 -12.35 15.75 -10.54
C PHE A 119 -13.34 14.62 -10.88
N GLY A 120 -14.30 14.88 -11.76
CA GLY A 120 -15.32 13.89 -12.17
C GLY A 120 -14.79 12.79 -13.08
N ARG A 121 -13.56 12.90 -13.59
CA ARG A 121 -12.97 11.90 -14.50
C ARG A 121 -12.46 10.69 -13.71
N ALA A 122 -12.82 9.49 -14.19
CA ALA A 122 -12.37 8.24 -13.58
C ALA A 122 -10.88 7.97 -13.82
N VAL A 123 -10.34 8.44 -14.96
CA VAL A 123 -8.91 8.34 -15.28
C VAL A 123 -8.37 9.70 -15.67
N ARG A 124 -7.25 10.09 -15.07
CA ARG A 124 -6.50 11.32 -15.39
C ARG A 124 -5.05 10.98 -15.64
N ASN A 125 -4.44 11.57 -16.66
CA ASN A 125 -3.01 11.44 -16.87
C ASN A 125 -2.28 12.56 -16.10
N ILE A 126 -1.17 12.20 -15.47
CA ILE A 126 -0.32 13.09 -14.68
C ILE A 126 1.13 13.01 -15.15
N THR A 127 1.89 14.05 -14.84
CA THR A 127 3.33 14.12 -15.09
C THR A 127 4.12 13.30 -14.07
N ASP A 128 5.38 13.02 -14.39
CA ASP A 128 6.30 12.34 -13.47
C ASP A 128 6.46 13.14 -12.17
N ALA A 129 6.63 14.46 -12.26
CA ALA A 129 6.78 15.33 -11.10
C ALA A 129 5.54 15.33 -10.17
N GLU A 130 4.32 15.30 -10.73
CA GLU A 130 3.09 15.18 -9.95
C GLU A 130 3.00 13.83 -9.25
N PHE A 131 3.32 12.76 -9.96
CA PHE A 131 3.38 11.42 -9.40
C PHE A 131 4.39 11.34 -8.24
N ASP A 132 5.60 11.87 -8.45
CA ASP A 132 6.68 11.83 -7.46
C ASP A 132 6.30 12.59 -6.17
N ARG A 133 5.67 13.74 -6.29
CA ARG A 133 5.15 14.48 -5.12
C ARG A 133 4.12 13.66 -4.33
N ILE A 134 3.21 12.95 -5.02
CA ILE A 134 2.16 12.16 -4.38
C ILE A 134 2.78 11.01 -3.58
N TRP A 135 3.59 10.17 -4.21
CA TRP A 135 4.11 8.99 -3.53
C TRP A 135 5.16 9.32 -2.47
N LEU A 136 6.01 10.34 -2.67
CA LEU A 136 6.94 10.82 -1.65
C LEU A 136 6.19 11.27 -0.39
N THR A 137 5.06 11.96 -0.53
CA THR A 137 4.22 12.33 0.62
C THR A 137 3.61 11.10 1.27
N GLY A 138 3.12 10.14 0.49
CA GLY A 138 2.49 8.91 0.99
C GLY A 138 3.42 8.00 1.78
N PHE A 139 4.72 7.96 1.43
CA PHE A 139 5.74 7.13 2.08
C PHE A 139 6.78 7.90 2.89
N GLY A 140 6.72 9.22 2.92
CA GLY A 140 7.77 10.07 3.51
C GLY A 140 8.16 9.69 4.94
N HIS A 141 7.23 9.19 5.73
CA HIS A 141 7.51 8.74 7.10
C HIS A 141 8.40 7.48 7.13
N VAL A 142 8.14 6.51 6.24
CA VAL A 142 8.93 5.26 6.17
C VAL A 142 10.33 5.54 5.63
N ILE A 143 10.44 6.40 4.63
CA ILE A 143 11.71 6.84 4.05
C ILE A 143 12.54 7.59 5.10
N GLY A 144 11.93 8.48 5.88
CA GLY A 144 12.60 9.19 6.97
C GLY A 144 13.08 8.28 8.11
N LEU A 145 12.35 7.21 8.42
CA LEU A 145 12.78 6.17 9.36
C LEU A 145 13.98 5.39 8.83
N GLU A 146 14.03 5.09 7.54
CA GLU A 146 15.17 4.38 6.92
C GLU A 146 16.46 5.21 6.95
N GLN A 147 16.36 6.50 6.72
CA GLN A 147 17.53 7.41 6.82
C GLN A 147 18.09 7.49 8.25
N ARG A 148 17.23 7.34 9.28
CA ARG A 148 17.63 7.31 10.68
C ARG A 148 18.19 5.96 11.15
N LEU A 149 17.79 4.86 10.48
CA LEU A 149 18.20 3.49 10.83
C LEU A 149 19.40 3.01 10.02
N ARG A 150 19.86 3.74 9.01
CA ARG A 150 21.14 3.44 8.36
C ARG A 150 22.24 3.74 9.37
N PRO A 151 23.12 2.77 9.72
CA PRO A 151 24.34 3.12 10.43
C PRO A 151 25.03 4.19 9.58
N SER A 152 25.45 5.29 10.20
CA SER A 152 26.37 6.25 9.56
C SER A 152 27.50 5.42 8.95
N PRO A 153 27.90 5.67 7.68
CA PRO A 153 29.06 5.01 7.15
C PRO A 153 30.17 5.24 8.19
N GLU A 154 30.75 4.16 8.70
CA GLU A 154 31.92 4.24 9.56
C GLU A 154 32.95 5.07 8.77
N ILE A 155 33.15 6.29 9.21
CA ILE A 155 34.27 7.11 8.74
C ILE A 155 35.49 6.34 9.26
N PRO A 156 36.37 5.80 8.39
CA PRO A 156 37.60 5.21 8.88
C PRO A 156 38.31 6.28 9.70
N GLU A 157 38.62 6.01 10.97
CA GLU A 157 39.49 6.85 11.77
C GLU A 157 40.87 6.83 11.12
N GLU A 158 41.09 7.75 10.17
CA GLU A 158 42.46 8.06 9.77
C GLU A 158 43.16 8.74 10.97
N PRO A 159 44.37 8.32 11.32
CA PRO A 159 45.12 8.94 12.42
C PRO A 159 45.32 10.42 12.11
N MET A 160 44.89 11.27 13.06
CA MET A 160 45.02 12.73 13.01
C MET A 160 46.49 13.11 12.73
N ARG A 161 46.78 13.59 11.51
CA ARG A 161 48.00 14.33 11.21
C ARG A 161 47.81 15.78 11.64
N PRO A 162 48.81 16.40 12.24
CA PRO A 162 48.68 17.79 12.69
C PRO A 162 48.50 18.74 11.50
N ILE A 163 47.47 19.57 11.59
CA ILE A 163 47.12 20.57 10.57
C ILE A 163 48.08 21.74 10.72
N THR A 164 49.02 21.90 9.79
CA THR A 164 49.70 23.16 9.55
C THR A 164 49.35 23.67 8.17
N GLY A 165 48.69 24.82 8.12
CA GLY A 165 48.47 25.58 6.89
C GLY A 165 46.98 25.81 6.53
N PHE A 166 46.50 27.03 6.85
CA PHE A 166 45.26 27.56 6.27
C PHE A 166 45.47 27.78 4.75
N SER A 167 44.70 27.12 3.94
CA SER A 167 44.49 27.49 2.54
C SER A 167 42.98 27.56 2.33
N GLU A 168 42.46 28.75 2.05
CA GLU A 168 41.13 29.00 1.56
C GLU A 168 40.98 28.34 0.18
N GLY A 169 40.48 27.09 0.15
CA GLY A 169 40.02 26.40 -1.04
C GLY A 169 38.51 26.27 -0.99
N GLN A 170 37.82 27.08 -1.79
CA GLN A 170 36.39 26.89 -2.08
C GLN A 170 36.18 25.47 -2.59
N SER A 171 35.66 24.59 -1.76
CA SER A 171 35.09 23.33 -2.22
C SER A 171 33.75 23.65 -2.89
N ALA A 172 33.79 23.79 -4.22
CA ALA A 172 32.61 23.77 -5.05
C ALA A 172 31.88 22.47 -4.79
N PHE A 173 30.71 22.53 -4.17
CA PHE A 173 29.74 21.46 -4.17
C PHE A 173 29.34 21.25 -5.64
N ASN A 174 29.85 20.20 -6.26
CA ASN A 174 29.38 19.76 -7.57
C ASN A 174 27.96 19.22 -7.43
N TYR A 175 26.99 20.08 -7.62
CA TYR A 175 25.59 19.73 -7.90
C TYR A 175 25.51 19.27 -9.37
N SER A 176 25.93 18.05 -9.65
CA SER A 176 25.81 17.46 -10.99
C SER A 176 25.40 15.99 -10.93
N ASP A 177 24.40 15.67 -10.10
CA ASP A 177 23.56 14.51 -10.37
C ASP A 177 22.29 15.04 -11.04
N GLU A 178 22.11 14.68 -12.32
CA GLU A 178 20.91 15.05 -13.06
C GLU A 178 19.67 14.55 -12.28
N PRO A 179 18.63 15.40 -12.12
CA PRO A 179 17.41 15.01 -11.38
C PRO A 179 16.81 13.67 -11.80
N GLN A 180 16.95 13.30 -13.07
CA GLN A 180 16.46 12.04 -13.63
C GLN A 180 17.17 10.77 -13.10
N GLU A 181 18.41 10.87 -12.63
CA GLU A 181 19.16 9.72 -12.11
C GLU A 181 18.82 9.46 -10.65
N GLN A 182 18.61 10.52 -9.89
CA GLN A 182 18.12 10.45 -8.51
C GLN A 182 16.69 9.88 -8.45
N ASP A 183 15.80 10.33 -9.34
CA ASP A 183 14.41 9.86 -9.43
C ASP A 183 14.34 8.38 -9.81
N ARG A 184 15.18 7.88 -10.71
CA ARG A 184 15.28 6.46 -11.05
C ARG A 184 15.74 5.61 -9.88
N ARG A 185 16.75 6.03 -9.13
CA ARG A 185 17.24 5.32 -7.94
C ARG A 185 16.20 5.25 -6.83
N ILE A 186 15.38 6.30 -6.68
CA ILE A 186 14.31 6.35 -5.70
C ILE A 186 13.18 5.39 -6.10
N VAL A 187 12.77 5.38 -7.37
CA VAL A 187 11.77 4.43 -7.87
C VAL A 187 12.28 2.99 -7.74
N GLU A 188 13.53 2.70 -8.10
CA GLU A 188 14.14 1.38 -7.92
C GLU A 188 14.17 0.96 -6.45
N HIS A 189 14.41 1.89 -5.54
CA HIS A 189 14.37 1.63 -4.10
C HIS A 189 12.97 1.28 -3.60
N LEU A 190 11.93 1.98 -4.09
CA LEU A 190 10.52 1.70 -3.77
C LEU A 190 10.04 0.34 -4.28
N ILE A 191 10.58 -0.10 -5.43
CA ILE A 191 10.28 -1.42 -5.99
C ILE A 191 11.05 -2.51 -5.25
N SER A 192 12.08 -2.14 -4.49
CA SER A 192 12.88 -3.11 -3.77
C SER A 192 12.01 -3.90 -2.78
N ARG A 193 12.18 -5.21 -2.75
CA ARG A 193 11.45 -6.09 -1.85
C ARG A 193 11.52 -5.64 -0.38
N PRO A 194 12.71 -5.25 0.17
CA PRO A 194 12.82 -4.81 1.55
C PRO A 194 11.99 -3.56 1.88
N PHE A 195 11.82 -2.64 0.93
CA PHE A 195 10.98 -1.45 1.16
C PHE A 195 9.50 -1.84 1.20
N ARG A 196 9.05 -2.63 0.22
CA ARG A 196 7.66 -3.09 0.11
C ARG A 196 7.24 -3.88 1.34
N ASP A 197 8.08 -4.82 1.80
CA ASP A 197 7.83 -5.62 3.02
C ASP A 197 7.69 -4.73 4.27
N ARG A 198 8.50 -3.67 4.39
CA ARG A 198 8.39 -2.72 5.50
C ARG A 198 7.13 -1.85 5.42
N ALA A 199 6.81 -1.33 4.24
CA ALA A 199 5.61 -0.53 4.03
C ALA A 199 4.35 -1.36 4.30
N PHE A 200 4.27 -2.59 3.79
CA PHE A 200 3.20 -3.54 4.06
C PHE A 200 3.09 -3.83 5.56
N SER A 201 4.21 -4.17 6.21
CA SER A 201 4.24 -4.46 7.65
C SER A 201 3.74 -3.27 8.47
N ALA A 202 4.18 -2.06 8.16
CA ALA A 202 3.74 -0.85 8.85
C ALA A 202 2.23 -0.61 8.67
N ALA A 203 1.73 -0.73 7.43
CA ALA A 203 0.32 -0.50 7.11
C ALA A 203 -0.60 -1.53 7.79
N VAL A 204 -0.23 -2.82 7.79
CA VAL A 204 -0.99 -3.89 8.45
C VAL A 204 -1.00 -3.67 9.96
N LYS A 205 0.14 -3.43 10.60
CA LYS A 205 0.22 -3.21 12.04
C LYS A 205 -0.59 -1.99 12.49
N ASP A 206 -0.54 -0.90 11.75
CA ASP A 206 -1.33 0.30 12.01
C ASP A 206 -2.84 0.01 11.91
N ALA A 207 -3.27 -0.70 10.87
CA ALA A 207 -4.68 -1.05 10.65
C ALA A 207 -5.27 -1.89 11.80
N TYR A 208 -4.46 -2.79 12.38
CA TYR A 208 -4.85 -3.64 13.50
C TYR A 208 -4.48 -3.06 14.88
N GLY A 209 -3.90 -1.86 14.94
CA GLY A 209 -3.47 -1.21 16.18
C GLY A 209 -2.48 -2.04 16.98
N ASP A 210 -1.50 -2.68 16.28
CA ASP A 210 -0.49 -3.57 16.87
C ASP A 210 -1.07 -4.76 17.65
N THR A 211 -2.28 -5.21 17.30
CA THR A 211 -3.02 -6.28 17.99
C THR A 211 -3.12 -7.51 17.10
N CYS A 212 -2.92 -8.69 17.66
CA CYS A 212 -3.08 -9.94 16.93
C CYS A 212 -4.55 -10.15 16.53
N ALA A 213 -4.81 -10.31 15.23
CA ALA A 213 -6.15 -10.45 14.67
C ALA A 213 -6.90 -11.74 15.13
N MET A 214 -6.18 -12.76 15.55
CA MET A 214 -6.80 -14.03 16.00
C MET A 214 -6.94 -14.11 17.53
N SER A 215 -5.90 -13.73 18.29
CA SER A 215 -5.90 -13.87 19.75
C SER A 215 -6.31 -12.59 20.49
N GLY A 216 -6.28 -11.43 19.84
CA GLY A 216 -6.50 -10.15 20.51
C GLY A 216 -5.33 -9.68 21.40
N ILE A 217 -4.24 -10.42 21.42
CA ILE A 217 -3.06 -10.08 22.23
C ILE A 217 -2.33 -8.90 21.59
N ARG A 218 -1.99 -7.91 22.43
CA ARG A 218 -1.18 -6.75 22.07
C ARG A 218 0.01 -6.65 23.00
N ILE A 219 1.21 -6.89 22.46
CA ILE A 219 2.46 -6.83 23.22
C ILE A 219 3.37 -5.80 22.54
N ILE A 220 3.81 -4.80 23.29
CA ILE A 220 4.76 -3.78 22.83
C ILE A 220 5.90 -3.74 23.83
N ASN A 221 7.15 -3.86 23.36
CA ASN A 221 8.31 -3.77 24.21
C ASN A 221 8.60 -2.33 24.65
N GLY A 222 9.54 -2.16 25.60
CA GLY A 222 9.91 -0.85 26.13
C GLY A 222 10.47 0.15 25.08
N GLY A 223 10.87 -0.34 23.89
CA GLY A 223 11.30 0.47 22.75
C GLY A 223 10.20 0.79 21.73
N GLY A 224 8.91 0.50 22.05
CA GLY A 224 7.78 0.78 21.18
C GLY A 224 7.59 -0.21 20.03
N ARG A 225 8.33 -1.33 19.99
CA ARG A 225 8.20 -2.35 18.94
C ARG A 225 7.15 -3.38 19.31
N SER A 226 6.17 -3.59 18.43
CA SER A 226 5.12 -4.61 18.62
C SER A 226 5.61 -6.02 18.29
N GLU A 227 5.08 -7.00 18.99
CA GLU A 227 5.38 -8.44 18.80
C GLU A 227 4.74 -8.96 17.52
N VAL A 228 3.56 -8.46 17.15
CA VAL A 228 2.84 -8.95 15.98
C VAL A 228 3.63 -8.72 14.68
N GLN A 229 3.43 -9.64 13.76
CA GLN A 229 3.98 -9.64 12.42
C GLN A 229 2.86 -9.44 11.40
N ALA A 230 3.17 -8.85 10.27
CA ALA A 230 2.24 -8.77 9.14
C ALA A 230 2.33 -10.08 8.33
N ALA A 231 1.28 -10.85 8.34
CA ALA A 231 1.12 -12.07 7.55
C ALA A 231 0.41 -11.75 6.24
N HIS A 232 0.98 -12.17 5.09
CA HIS A 232 0.22 -12.15 3.83
C HIS A 232 -0.79 -13.29 3.82
N ILE A 233 -2.04 -13.01 3.43
CA ILE A 233 -3.08 -14.05 3.29
C ILE A 233 -2.77 -14.88 2.02
N ARG A 234 -2.52 -14.22 0.91
CA ARG A 234 -1.97 -14.81 -0.30
C ARG A 234 -0.53 -14.34 -0.44
N PRO A 235 0.46 -15.25 -0.40
CA PRO A 235 1.87 -14.90 -0.48
C PRO A 235 2.25 -14.20 -1.78
N VAL A 236 3.29 -13.35 -1.73
CA VAL A 236 3.74 -12.59 -2.90
C VAL A 236 4.28 -13.49 -4.01
N GLU A 237 4.88 -14.63 -3.68
CA GLU A 237 5.30 -15.67 -4.63
C GLU A 237 4.12 -16.26 -5.42
N HIS A 238 2.92 -16.20 -4.86
CA HIS A 238 1.65 -16.53 -5.51
C HIS A 238 0.91 -15.28 -6.02
N ARG A 239 1.64 -14.18 -6.29
CA ARG A 239 1.11 -12.90 -6.77
C ARG A 239 0.15 -12.21 -5.79
N GLY A 240 0.33 -12.43 -4.48
CA GLY A 240 -0.37 -11.67 -3.45
C GLY A 240 0.11 -10.23 -3.43
N PRO A 241 -0.80 -9.24 -3.39
CA PRO A 241 -0.44 -7.82 -3.32
C PRO A 241 0.02 -7.41 -1.93
N ASP A 242 0.84 -6.35 -1.83
CA ASP A 242 1.25 -5.73 -0.58
C ASP A 242 0.17 -4.72 -0.11
N SER A 243 -1.04 -5.23 0.16
CA SER A 243 -2.22 -4.49 0.62
C SER A 243 -2.65 -4.95 2.00
N VAL A 244 -3.16 -4.03 2.84
CA VAL A 244 -3.77 -4.39 4.13
C VAL A 244 -4.89 -5.41 3.96
N ARG A 245 -5.65 -5.34 2.84
CA ARG A 245 -6.72 -6.29 2.53
C ARG A 245 -6.22 -7.71 2.20
N ASN A 246 -4.93 -7.85 1.90
CA ASN A 246 -4.22 -9.14 1.77
C ASN A 246 -3.33 -9.42 2.99
N GLY A 247 -3.59 -8.80 4.14
CA GLY A 247 -2.76 -8.90 5.32
C GLY A 247 -3.52 -9.05 6.62
N MET A 248 -2.89 -9.68 7.58
CA MET A 248 -3.34 -9.77 8.96
C MET A 248 -2.18 -9.54 9.91
N ALA A 249 -2.42 -8.85 11.04
CA ALA A 249 -1.45 -8.76 12.12
C ALA A 249 -1.58 -10.00 13.00
N LEU A 250 -0.55 -10.84 13.08
CA LEU A 250 -0.57 -12.08 13.84
C LEU A 250 0.63 -12.17 14.79
N SER A 251 0.43 -12.75 15.99
CA SER A 251 1.54 -13.16 16.84
C SER A 251 2.39 -14.22 16.14
N GLY A 252 3.68 -14.32 16.48
CA GLY A 252 4.62 -15.18 15.75
C GLY A 252 4.15 -16.64 15.66
N THR A 253 3.57 -17.21 16.72
CA THR A 253 3.03 -18.59 16.73
C THR A 253 1.84 -18.72 15.79
N LEU A 254 0.88 -17.79 15.84
CA LEU A 254 -0.32 -17.83 14.99
C LEU A 254 0.02 -17.54 13.52
N HIS A 255 1.01 -16.70 13.26
CA HIS A 255 1.53 -16.49 11.92
C HIS A 255 2.12 -17.78 11.33
N TRP A 256 2.98 -18.45 12.10
CA TRP A 256 3.54 -19.75 11.70
C TRP A 256 2.46 -20.80 11.41
N MET A 257 1.42 -20.87 12.26
CA MET A 257 0.32 -21.81 12.09
C MET A 257 -0.52 -21.49 10.86
N PHE A 258 -0.75 -20.22 10.58
CA PHE A 258 -1.48 -19.76 9.40
C PHE A 258 -0.72 -20.13 8.10
N ASP A 259 0.57 -19.82 8.02
CA ASP A 259 1.42 -20.15 6.86
C ASP A 259 1.51 -21.67 6.60
N ARG A 260 1.27 -22.49 7.63
CA ARG A 260 1.30 -23.97 7.52
C ARG A 260 -0.08 -24.60 7.36
N GLY A 261 -1.12 -23.80 7.18
CA GLY A 261 -2.47 -24.28 6.94
C GLY A 261 -3.11 -24.97 8.13
N LEU A 262 -2.61 -24.73 9.35
CA LEU A 262 -3.22 -25.24 10.58
C LEU A 262 -4.41 -24.40 11.03
N ILE A 263 -4.42 -23.13 10.64
CA ILE A 263 -5.51 -22.17 10.88
C ILE A 263 -5.81 -21.46 9.56
N SER A 264 -7.09 -21.22 9.27
CA SER A 264 -7.55 -20.38 8.18
C SER A 264 -8.72 -19.50 8.64
N VAL A 265 -9.30 -18.75 7.70
CA VAL A 265 -10.41 -17.82 7.97
C VAL A 265 -11.49 -18.00 6.90
N ASP A 266 -12.76 -18.11 7.31
CA ASP A 266 -13.89 -18.21 6.38
C ASP A 266 -14.35 -16.84 5.87
N ASP A 267 -15.28 -16.81 4.94
CA ASP A 267 -15.80 -15.58 4.32
C ASP A 267 -16.57 -14.70 5.31
N ASP A 268 -17.12 -15.29 6.37
CA ASP A 268 -17.76 -14.58 7.49
C ASP A 268 -16.77 -14.21 8.60
N TYR A 269 -15.46 -14.37 8.33
CA TYR A 269 -14.35 -14.15 9.24
C TYR A 269 -14.28 -15.12 10.43
N SER A 270 -14.99 -16.23 10.40
CA SER A 270 -14.84 -17.31 11.39
C SER A 270 -13.48 -18.00 11.25
N LEU A 271 -12.85 -18.35 12.37
CA LEU A 271 -11.59 -19.07 12.39
C LEU A 271 -11.82 -20.54 12.07
N LEU A 272 -11.09 -21.08 11.12
CA LEU A 272 -11.07 -22.49 10.75
C LEU A 272 -9.81 -23.13 11.32
N LEU A 273 -9.96 -24.25 12.02
CA LEU A 273 -8.87 -24.95 12.69
C LEU A 273 -8.77 -26.38 12.16
N ALA A 274 -7.57 -26.82 11.81
CA ALA A 274 -7.26 -28.23 11.52
C ALA A 274 -7.20 -29.02 12.82
N ARG A 275 -8.36 -29.33 13.38
CA ARG A 275 -8.54 -29.89 14.74
C ARG A 275 -7.82 -31.23 14.98
N ASP A 276 -7.68 -32.03 13.93
CA ASP A 276 -6.95 -33.31 13.95
C ASP A 276 -5.42 -33.13 14.13
N ARG A 277 -4.91 -31.94 13.91
CA ARG A 277 -3.46 -31.57 13.96
C ARG A 277 -3.13 -30.62 15.10
N LEU A 278 -4.13 -30.12 15.80
CA LEU A 278 -3.96 -29.11 16.83
C LEU A 278 -4.37 -29.68 18.21
N PRO A 279 -3.61 -29.35 19.26
CA PRO A 279 -4.02 -29.74 20.62
C PRO A 279 -5.21 -28.89 21.08
N ASP A 280 -6.04 -29.43 22.00
CA ASP A 280 -7.19 -28.71 22.58
C ASP A 280 -6.79 -27.39 23.26
N SER A 281 -5.54 -27.28 23.69
CA SER A 281 -5.00 -26.04 24.30
C SER A 281 -4.92 -24.84 23.33
N ILE A 282 -5.12 -25.05 22.01
CA ILE A 282 -5.12 -23.97 21.01
C ILE A 282 -6.17 -22.90 21.33
N ASP A 283 -7.32 -23.31 21.92
CA ASP A 283 -8.39 -22.39 22.27
C ASP A 283 -7.95 -21.36 23.33
N ARG A 284 -6.98 -21.71 24.18
CA ARG A 284 -6.38 -20.77 25.15
C ARG A 284 -5.49 -19.73 24.44
N LEU A 285 -4.75 -20.15 23.41
CA LEU A 285 -3.93 -19.23 22.60
C LEU A 285 -4.79 -18.25 21.82
N LEU A 286 -5.96 -18.69 21.35
CA LEU A 286 -6.93 -17.83 20.66
C LEU A 286 -7.73 -16.94 21.62
N GLY A 287 -7.59 -17.12 22.95
CA GLY A 287 -8.32 -16.32 23.94
C GLY A 287 -9.84 -16.53 23.90
N GLY A 288 -10.30 -17.66 23.36
CA GLY A 288 -11.72 -17.97 23.16
C GLY A 288 -12.33 -17.26 21.93
N ASN A 289 -11.56 -16.56 21.11
CA ASN A 289 -12.06 -15.96 19.88
C ASN A 289 -12.37 -17.05 18.84
N THR A 290 -13.57 -16.98 18.28
CA THR A 290 -14.03 -17.84 17.17
C THR A 290 -14.03 -17.10 15.84
N LYS A 291 -13.86 -15.78 15.86
CA LYS A 291 -13.80 -14.91 14.69
C LYS A 291 -12.57 -14.02 14.71
N LEU A 292 -12.15 -13.63 13.52
CA LEU A 292 -11.07 -12.68 13.31
C LEU A 292 -11.46 -11.31 13.86
N LEU A 293 -10.57 -10.67 14.61
CA LEU A 293 -10.69 -9.28 15.00
C LEU A 293 -10.33 -8.41 13.79
N LEU A 294 -11.30 -7.66 13.31
CA LEU A 294 -11.16 -6.86 12.08
C LEU A 294 -10.63 -5.45 12.36
N PRO A 295 -9.95 -4.82 11.41
CA PRO A 295 -9.63 -3.40 11.46
C PRO A 295 -10.87 -2.54 11.71
N LYS A 296 -10.72 -1.41 12.39
CA LYS A 296 -11.83 -0.46 12.65
C LYS A 296 -12.47 0.09 11.37
N ARG A 297 -11.71 0.14 10.27
CA ARG A 297 -12.14 0.63 8.97
C ARG A 297 -12.53 -0.55 8.09
N PRO A 298 -13.81 -0.66 7.65
CA PRO A 298 -14.28 -1.78 6.83
C PRO A 298 -13.57 -1.89 5.46
N ASP A 299 -13.11 -0.78 4.89
CA ASP A 299 -12.35 -0.75 3.64
C ASP A 299 -10.94 -1.38 3.75
N LEU A 300 -10.48 -1.68 4.97
CA LEU A 300 -9.22 -2.37 5.26
C LEU A 300 -9.41 -3.84 5.66
N TRP A 301 -10.65 -4.34 5.69
CA TRP A 301 -10.88 -5.74 6.06
C TRP A 301 -10.25 -6.71 5.06
N PRO A 302 -9.78 -7.87 5.51
CA PRO A 302 -9.32 -8.92 4.62
C PRO A 302 -10.33 -9.24 3.53
N HIS A 303 -9.87 -9.25 2.27
CA HIS A 303 -10.76 -9.50 1.16
C HIS A 303 -11.06 -11.00 1.01
N THR A 304 -12.33 -11.36 0.85
CA THR A 304 -12.78 -12.76 0.78
C THR A 304 -12.07 -13.56 -0.31
N GLN A 305 -11.71 -12.94 -1.44
CA GLN A 305 -10.96 -13.61 -2.50
C GLN A 305 -9.57 -14.11 -2.03
N PHE A 306 -8.87 -13.36 -1.16
CA PHE A 306 -7.59 -13.80 -0.61
C PHE A 306 -7.80 -14.88 0.44
N LEU A 307 -8.84 -14.75 1.28
CA LEU A 307 -9.22 -15.76 2.26
C LEU A 307 -9.60 -17.08 1.57
N ALA A 308 -10.41 -17.03 0.50
CA ALA A 308 -10.78 -18.19 -0.30
C ALA A 308 -9.54 -18.86 -0.90
N TRP A 309 -8.59 -18.06 -1.44
CA TRP A 309 -7.34 -18.59 -1.96
C TRP A 309 -6.55 -19.34 -0.87
N HIS A 310 -6.42 -18.78 0.34
CA HIS A 310 -5.72 -19.44 1.44
C HIS A 310 -6.40 -20.74 1.85
N ARG A 311 -7.73 -20.76 1.86
CA ARG A 311 -8.49 -21.99 2.16
C ARG A 311 -8.26 -23.07 1.11
N SER A 312 -8.20 -22.72 -0.17
CA SER A 312 -8.04 -23.71 -1.25
C SER A 312 -6.61 -24.22 -1.42
N GLU A 313 -5.61 -23.36 -1.18
CA GLU A 313 -4.22 -23.67 -1.54
C GLU A 313 -3.35 -24.04 -0.34
N ILE A 314 -3.69 -23.57 0.87
CA ILE A 314 -2.83 -23.69 2.05
C ILE A 314 -3.47 -24.46 3.17
N PHE A 315 -4.78 -24.24 3.44
CA PHE A 315 -5.45 -24.83 4.59
C PHE A 315 -5.56 -26.37 4.48
N ASN A 316 -5.25 -27.05 5.59
CA ASN A 316 -5.16 -28.51 5.67
C ASN A 316 -6.23 -29.14 6.60
N GLY A 317 -7.31 -28.45 6.83
CA GLY A 317 -8.43 -28.91 7.65
C GLY A 317 -9.64 -29.36 6.85
#